data_83574de30cd676cfa910ed0966a54d2d
#
_entry.id   83574de30cd676cfa910ed0966a54d2d
#
_cell.length_a   1.000
_cell.length_b   1.000
_cell.length_c   1.000
_cell.angle_alpha   90.00
_cell.angle_beta   90.00
_cell.angle_gamma   90.00
#
_symmetry.space_group_name_H-M   'P 1'
#
loop_
_entity.id
_entity.type
_entity.pdbx_description
1 polymer ?
#
loop_
_entity_poly.entity_id
_entity_poly.type
_entity_poly.pdbx_seq_one_letter_code
_entity_poly.pdbx_strand_id
1 'polypeptide(L)'
;FLDASYEIADKVEMIHPARFLFNAGSTPKAWNEKMLSDPNFKVLDYEADASKLFHDTDIKGGVVISYHDRTKTFGAIQVFTKYKELNAIRNKVWASSTESIMEIIYIQNRFNLTNLYRKHPECKSGIGSDGRDSRFEKNIFVKIPLFQEEKEDNSIRTLGIYNGKRTWRYIDSEYVDIDHENLKKYKVVIPAANGSGEFGQTLSTPVIEMPMEAYTRSFIGIGAFNTKEEATALLKYIKSKFLRAMLSVLKVTQMTNKDVWKYVPLQDFTAHSDIDWSKSVVEIDRQLYRKYDLTADEIEFIE
;
A
#
# COMPACT_ATOMS: atom_id res chain seq x y z
N PHE A 1 -7.54 27.80 17.89
CA PHE A 1 -6.35 28.24 18.65
C PHE A 1 -5.14 28.40 17.76
N LEU A 2 -4.65 27.31 17.08
CA LEU A 2 -3.42 27.35 16.26
C LEU A 2 -3.48 28.46 15.21
N ASP A 3 -4.55 28.53 14.39
CA ASP A 3 -4.71 29.60 13.38
C ASP A 3 -4.63 30.98 14.00
N ALA A 4 -5.35 31.23 15.12
CA ALA A 4 -5.33 32.53 15.81
C ALA A 4 -3.95 32.86 16.38
N SER A 5 -3.20 31.84 16.87
CA SER A 5 -1.84 32.06 17.36
C SER A 5 -0.89 32.43 16.23
N TYR A 6 -1.07 31.85 15.04
CA TYR A 6 -0.28 32.17 13.85
C TYR A 6 -0.59 33.59 13.28
N GLU A 7 -1.78 34.12 13.56
CA GLU A 7 -2.12 35.51 13.17
C GLU A 7 -1.41 36.54 14.02
N ILE A 8 -1.18 36.26 15.30
CA ILE A 8 -0.66 37.24 16.27
C ILE A 8 0.84 37.17 16.51
N ALA A 9 1.51 36.07 16.11
CA ALA A 9 2.95 35.88 16.33
C ALA A 9 3.64 35.25 15.14
N ASP A 10 4.87 35.65 14.87
CA ASP A 10 5.71 35.09 13.80
C ASP A 10 6.26 33.72 14.16
N LYS A 11 6.45 33.46 15.45
CA LYS A 11 6.96 32.20 15.98
C LYS A 11 6.03 31.70 17.07
N VAL A 12 5.55 30.50 16.91
CA VAL A 12 4.59 29.87 17.82
C VAL A 12 5.05 28.46 18.17
N GLU A 13 5.23 28.17 19.45
CA GLU A 13 5.44 26.85 19.98
C GLU A 13 4.26 26.48 20.88
N MET A 14 3.67 25.30 20.67
CA MET A 14 2.48 24.89 21.40
C MET A 14 2.51 23.38 21.71
N ILE A 15 1.97 23.03 22.86
CA ILE A 15 1.64 21.65 23.24
C ILE A 15 0.14 21.45 23.07
N HIS A 16 -0.28 20.46 22.30
CA HIS A 16 -1.68 20.20 22.03
C HIS A 16 -1.94 18.75 21.58
N PRO A 17 -3.23 18.29 21.53
CA PRO A 17 -3.57 16.95 21.03
C PRO A 17 -3.12 16.73 19.58
N ALA A 18 -2.53 15.54 19.31
CA ALA A 18 -1.88 15.22 18.03
C ALA A 18 -2.81 14.60 16.97
N ARG A 19 -4.10 14.40 17.25
CA ARG A 19 -5.03 13.63 16.38
C ARG A 19 -5.08 14.11 14.93
N PHE A 20 -4.97 15.40 14.70
CA PHE A 20 -5.03 15.96 13.34
C PHE A 20 -3.86 15.51 12.47
N LEU A 21 -2.69 15.24 13.07
CA LEU A 21 -1.52 14.71 12.35
C LEU A 21 -1.79 13.34 11.69
N PHE A 22 -2.74 12.58 12.23
CA PHE A 22 -3.15 11.27 11.74
C PHE A 22 -4.47 11.31 10.95
N ASN A 23 -4.97 12.49 10.58
CA ASN A 23 -6.30 12.67 10.00
C ASN A 23 -7.43 12.06 10.87
N ALA A 24 -7.24 12.02 12.18
CA ALA A 24 -8.17 11.48 13.16
C ALA A 24 -8.74 12.60 14.05
N GLY A 25 -9.88 12.31 14.69
CA GLY A 25 -10.56 13.27 15.58
C GLY A 25 -11.64 14.08 14.88
N SER A 26 -12.06 15.15 15.54
CA SER A 26 -13.19 15.99 15.10
C SER A 26 -12.76 17.24 14.31
N THR A 27 -11.48 17.39 14.00
CA THR A 27 -11.00 18.50 13.18
C THR A 27 -11.41 18.28 11.71
N PRO A 28 -11.84 19.32 10.99
CA PRO A 28 -12.19 19.20 9.58
C PRO A 28 -10.99 18.69 8.75
N LYS A 29 -11.23 17.78 7.81
CA LYS A 29 -10.16 17.23 6.95
C LYS A 29 -9.38 18.31 6.20
N ALA A 30 -10.08 19.32 5.67
CA ALA A 30 -9.45 20.45 4.99
C ALA A 30 -8.49 21.22 5.90
N TRP A 31 -8.80 21.35 7.20
CA TRP A 31 -7.91 21.98 8.16
C TRP A 31 -6.68 21.08 8.47
N ASN A 32 -6.88 19.78 8.59
CA ASN A 32 -5.76 18.83 8.75
C ASN A 32 -4.81 18.91 7.56
N GLU A 33 -5.36 18.90 6.35
CA GLU A 33 -4.59 19.05 5.11
C GLU A 33 -3.84 20.38 5.04
N LYS A 34 -4.49 21.50 5.43
CA LYS A 34 -3.83 22.79 5.56
C LYS A 34 -2.62 22.73 6.47
N MET A 35 -2.77 22.18 7.69
CA MET A 35 -1.69 22.08 8.66
C MET A 35 -0.56 21.16 8.22
N LEU A 36 -0.90 20.01 7.63
CA LEU A 36 0.09 19.04 7.14
C LEU A 36 0.80 19.51 5.86
N SER A 37 0.21 20.45 5.14
CA SER A 37 0.79 21.04 3.91
C SER A 37 1.55 22.34 4.18
N ASP A 38 1.47 22.87 5.40
CA ASP A 38 2.13 24.13 5.77
C ASP A 38 3.66 23.95 5.85
N PRO A 39 4.44 24.58 4.97
CA PRO A 39 5.88 24.44 4.96
C PRO A 39 6.58 25.14 6.14
N ASN A 40 5.88 26.00 6.86
CA ASN A 40 6.39 26.76 8.01
C ASN A 40 6.11 26.04 9.35
N PHE A 41 5.39 24.91 9.29
CA PHE A 41 5.00 24.09 10.43
C PHE A 41 5.89 22.86 10.58
N LYS A 42 6.30 22.53 11.79
CA LYS A 42 6.99 21.27 12.11
C LYS A 42 6.55 20.70 13.46
N VAL A 43 6.70 19.41 13.62
CA VAL A 43 6.62 18.71 14.90
C VAL A 43 8.01 18.69 15.52
N LEU A 44 8.12 19.15 16.77
CA LEU A 44 9.34 19.07 17.57
C LEU A 44 9.42 17.75 18.31
N ASP A 45 8.31 17.35 18.93
CA ASP A 45 8.22 16.09 19.68
C ASP A 45 6.79 15.55 19.67
N TYR A 46 6.67 14.22 19.86
CA TYR A 46 5.39 13.51 19.91
C TYR A 46 5.44 12.42 20.97
N GLU A 47 4.50 12.47 21.92
CA GLU A 47 4.29 11.41 22.92
C GLU A 47 2.90 10.77 22.70
N ALA A 48 2.93 9.46 22.39
CA ALA A 48 1.69 8.70 22.14
C ALA A 48 0.86 8.49 23.40
N ASP A 49 1.52 8.36 24.55
CA ASP A 49 0.89 8.19 25.86
C ASP A 49 0.90 9.52 26.62
N ALA A 50 -0.21 10.24 26.51
CA ALA A 50 -0.36 11.53 27.15
C ALA A 50 -0.21 11.51 28.67
N SER A 51 -0.45 10.36 29.33
CA SER A 51 -0.34 10.21 30.79
C SER A 51 1.09 10.36 31.30
N LYS A 52 2.10 10.14 30.41
CA LYS A 52 3.51 10.41 30.76
C LYS A 52 3.83 11.91 30.94
N LEU A 53 3.07 12.77 30.27
CA LEU A 53 3.25 14.23 30.35
C LEU A 53 2.23 14.88 31.28
N PHE A 54 1.01 14.38 31.28
CA PHE A 54 -0.10 14.95 32.07
C PHE A 54 -0.77 13.81 32.84
N HIS A 55 -0.48 13.70 34.15
CA HIS A 55 -1.08 12.69 35.03
C HIS A 55 -2.61 12.72 34.94
N ASP A 56 -3.23 11.56 35.00
CA ASP A 56 -4.69 11.38 34.97
C ASP A 56 -5.39 11.86 33.69
N THR A 57 -4.65 11.99 32.59
CA THR A 57 -5.20 12.49 31.32
C THR A 57 -5.09 11.43 30.23
N ASP A 58 -6.23 11.01 29.66
CA ASP A 58 -6.29 10.12 28.49
C ASP A 58 -6.59 10.90 27.21
N ILE A 59 -5.56 11.37 26.53
CA ILE A 59 -5.69 12.04 25.22
C ILE A 59 -5.44 11.03 24.12
N LYS A 60 -6.51 10.45 23.57
CA LYS A 60 -6.40 9.51 22.44
C LYS A 60 -5.71 10.16 21.25
N GLY A 61 -4.71 9.47 20.71
CA GLY A 61 -3.86 9.96 19.61
C GLY A 61 -2.62 10.72 20.06
N GLY A 62 -2.40 10.85 21.41
CA GLY A 62 -1.20 11.45 21.97
C GLY A 62 -1.17 12.96 21.97
N VAL A 63 -0.02 13.49 22.38
CA VAL A 63 0.28 14.92 22.51
C VAL A 63 1.47 15.26 21.63
N VAL A 64 1.46 16.43 21.03
CA VAL A 64 2.51 16.94 20.17
C VAL A 64 3.02 18.29 20.66
N ILE A 65 4.33 18.50 20.58
CA ILE A 65 4.96 19.80 20.64
C ILE A 65 5.19 20.24 19.20
N SER A 66 4.51 21.29 18.80
CA SER A 66 4.60 21.85 17.44
C SER A 66 5.26 23.21 17.45
N TYR A 67 5.89 23.55 16.33
CA TYR A 67 6.52 24.83 16.10
C TYR A 67 6.15 25.34 14.71
N HIS A 68 5.74 26.60 14.66
CA HIS A 68 5.49 27.34 13.44
C HIS A 68 6.35 28.60 13.42
N ASP A 69 6.99 28.88 12.28
CA ASP A 69 7.83 30.07 12.10
C ASP A 69 7.61 30.65 10.68
N ARG A 70 6.93 31.77 10.59
CA ARG A 70 6.63 32.46 9.31
C ARG A 70 7.87 32.80 8.50
N THR A 71 9.04 32.90 9.14
CA THR A 71 10.30 33.31 8.50
C THR A 71 11.13 32.12 8.02
N LYS A 72 10.68 30.88 8.29
CA LYS A 72 11.44 29.67 7.98
C LYS A 72 10.60 28.66 7.25
N THR A 73 11.18 28.01 6.26
CA THR A 73 10.59 26.87 5.57
C THR A 73 11.23 25.58 6.05
N PHE A 74 10.43 24.68 6.65
CA PHE A 74 10.85 23.37 7.13
C PHE A 74 10.49 22.27 6.12
N GLY A 75 9.58 22.55 5.18
CA GLY A 75 8.95 21.60 4.29
C GLY A 75 7.64 21.02 4.87
N ALA A 76 6.71 20.72 3.99
CA ALA A 76 5.41 20.19 4.38
C ALA A 76 5.53 18.78 4.98
N ILE A 77 4.84 18.52 6.10
CA ILE A 77 4.81 17.21 6.75
C ILE A 77 4.11 16.18 5.86
N GLN A 78 3.03 16.57 5.18
CA GLN A 78 2.14 15.75 4.33
C GLN A 78 1.52 14.56 5.07
N VAL A 79 2.34 13.63 5.57
CA VAL A 79 1.94 12.46 6.36
C VAL A 79 2.82 12.36 7.59
N PHE A 80 2.18 12.16 8.72
CA PHE A 80 2.87 11.97 10.00
C PHE A 80 2.70 10.53 10.48
N THR A 81 3.78 9.94 10.99
CA THR A 81 3.75 8.66 11.69
C THR A 81 4.22 8.85 13.14
N LYS A 82 3.85 7.92 14.00
CA LYS A 82 4.29 7.94 15.41
C LYS A 82 5.80 7.63 15.59
N TYR A 83 6.47 7.25 14.52
CA TYR A 83 7.89 6.88 14.54
C TYR A 83 8.72 8.01 13.92
N LYS A 84 9.61 8.61 14.72
CA LYS A 84 10.46 9.71 14.29
C LYS A 84 11.40 9.28 13.15
N GLU A 85 11.96 8.09 13.28
CA GLU A 85 12.87 7.48 12.30
C GLU A 85 12.15 7.26 10.97
N LEU A 86 10.93 6.73 10.99
CA LEU A 86 10.15 6.50 9.77
C LEU A 86 9.80 7.79 9.04
N ASN A 87 9.52 8.87 9.78
CA ASN A 87 9.30 10.18 9.17
C ASN A 87 10.58 10.71 8.48
N ALA A 88 11.75 10.53 9.10
CA ALA A 88 13.03 10.91 8.53
C ALA A 88 13.37 10.08 7.28
N ILE A 89 13.24 8.75 7.36
CA ILE A 89 13.44 7.82 6.24
C ILE A 89 12.54 8.20 5.07
N ARG A 90 11.23 8.40 5.31
CA ARG A 90 10.29 8.81 4.26
C ARG A 90 10.74 10.10 3.57
N ASN A 91 11.16 11.11 4.32
CA ASN A 91 11.60 12.38 3.75
C ASN A 91 12.84 12.19 2.85
N LYS A 92 13.82 11.39 3.26
CA LYS A 92 15.01 11.08 2.45
C LYS A 92 14.63 10.34 1.17
N VAL A 93 13.80 9.31 1.28
CA VAL A 93 13.35 8.51 0.14
C VAL A 93 12.64 9.38 -0.88
N TRP A 94 11.71 10.23 -0.44
CA TRP A 94 10.92 11.09 -1.34
C TRP A 94 11.62 12.37 -1.79
N ALA A 95 12.78 12.70 -1.24
CA ALA A 95 13.66 13.72 -1.82
C ALA A 95 14.37 13.24 -3.10
N SER A 96 14.56 11.93 -3.24
CA SER A 96 15.27 11.30 -4.37
C SER A 96 14.38 10.44 -5.29
N SER A 97 13.13 10.17 -4.89
CA SER A 97 12.18 9.36 -5.66
C SER A 97 10.90 10.14 -5.93
N THR A 98 10.41 10.11 -7.16
CA THR A 98 9.17 10.81 -7.58
C THR A 98 8.04 9.85 -7.93
N GLU A 99 8.33 8.55 -8.11
CA GLU A 99 7.38 7.53 -8.54
C GLU A 99 7.06 6.54 -7.43
N SER A 100 5.82 6.15 -7.36
CA SER A 100 5.29 5.22 -6.35
C SER A 100 4.97 3.86 -6.97
N ILE A 101 5.28 2.80 -6.23
CA ILE A 101 4.83 1.44 -6.61
C ILE A 101 3.29 1.36 -6.72
N MET A 102 2.56 2.30 -6.10
CA MET A 102 1.12 2.42 -6.24
C MET A 102 0.66 2.48 -7.69
N GLU A 103 1.47 3.04 -8.59
CA GLU A 103 1.15 3.22 -10.01
C GLU A 103 1.05 1.90 -10.77
N ILE A 104 1.79 0.88 -10.32
CA ILE A 104 1.78 -0.46 -10.91
C ILE A 104 0.94 -1.47 -10.11
N ILE A 105 0.02 -1.00 -9.25
CA ILE A 105 -0.92 -1.85 -8.52
C ILE A 105 -2.24 -1.95 -9.29
N TYR A 106 -2.63 -3.18 -9.55
CA TYR A 106 -3.83 -3.54 -10.29
C TYR A 106 -4.84 -4.25 -9.38
N ILE A 107 -6.10 -3.92 -9.60
CA ILE A 107 -7.22 -4.61 -8.93
C ILE A 107 -7.48 -5.97 -9.60
N GLN A 108 -8.42 -6.73 -9.04
CA GLN A 108 -8.84 -8.05 -9.54
C GLN A 108 -9.20 -8.05 -11.03
N ASN A 109 -9.09 -9.22 -11.66
CA ASN A 109 -9.55 -9.45 -13.02
C ASN A 109 -11.08 -9.32 -13.15
N ARG A 110 -11.58 -9.34 -14.37
CA ARG A 110 -12.96 -9.06 -14.71
C ARG A 110 -13.50 -10.06 -15.70
N PHE A 111 -14.83 -10.19 -15.70
CA PHE A 111 -15.56 -10.92 -16.74
C PHE A 111 -15.70 -10.09 -18.02
N ASN A 112 -15.69 -10.79 -19.15
CA ASN A 112 -16.35 -10.34 -20.36
C ASN A 112 -17.85 -10.63 -20.24
N LEU A 113 -18.60 -9.68 -19.70
CA LEU A 113 -20.02 -9.87 -19.40
C LEU A 113 -20.87 -10.13 -20.65
N THR A 114 -20.49 -9.59 -21.81
CA THR A 114 -21.20 -9.81 -23.08
C THR A 114 -21.17 -11.28 -23.46
N ASN A 115 -20.02 -11.91 -23.45
CA ASN A 115 -19.88 -13.32 -23.77
C ASN A 115 -20.49 -14.20 -22.66
N LEU A 116 -20.27 -13.86 -21.40
CA LEU A 116 -20.79 -14.59 -20.26
C LEU A 116 -22.33 -14.64 -20.31
N TYR A 117 -22.99 -13.51 -20.42
CA TYR A 117 -24.47 -13.45 -20.39
C TYR A 117 -25.14 -13.96 -21.64
N ARG A 118 -24.44 -13.98 -22.77
CA ARG A 118 -24.95 -14.58 -24.02
C ARG A 118 -25.05 -16.09 -23.89
N LYS A 119 -24.08 -16.75 -23.28
CA LYS A 119 -24.02 -18.21 -23.12
C LYS A 119 -24.61 -18.70 -21.81
N HIS A 120 -24.51 -17.89 -20.75
CA HIS A 120 -24.90 -18.21 -19.37
C HIS A 120 -25.77 -17.09 -18.78
N PRO A 121 -26.96 -16.83 -19.29
CA PRO A 121 -27.84 -15.75 -18.80
C PRO A 121 -28.24 -15.91 -17.33
N GLU A 122 -28.22 -17.13 -16.80
CA GLU A 122 -28.46 -17.45 -15.39
C GLU A 122 -27.42 -16.82 -14.45
N CYS A 123 -26.20 -16.59 -14.92
CA CYS A 123 -25.15 -15.95 -14.13
C CYS A 123 -25.48 -14.52 -13.70
N LYS A 124 -26.41 -13.84 -14.38
CA LYS A 124 -26.87 -12.50 -13.98
C LYS A 124 -27.39 -12.44 -12.56
N SER A 125 -28.05 -13.50 -12.10
CA SER A 125 -28.58 -13.55 -10.73
C SER A 125 -27.52 -13.68 -9.65
N GLY A 126 -26.35 -14.24 -9.97
CA GLY A 126 -25.23 -14.43 -9.06
C GLY A 126 -24.25 -13.25 -9.01
N ILE A 127 -24.31 -12.36 -10.01
CA ILE A 127 -23.42 -11.21 -10.16
C ILE A 127 -24.21 -9.94 -9.81
N GLY A 128 -23.64 -9.07 -8.97
CA GLY A 128 -24.31 -7.84 -8.55
C GLY A 128 -24.45 -6.83 -9.70
N SER A 129 -25.40 -5.90 -9.57
CA SER A 129 -25.74 -4.88 -10.56
C SER A 129 -25.33 -3.45 -10.17
N ASP A 130 -24.44 -3.29 -9.21
CA ASP A 130 -24.00 -2.00 -8.66
C ASP A 130 -22.83 -1.34 -9.43
N GLY A 131 -22.63 -1.72 -10.69
CA GLY A 131 -21.49 -1.31 -11.52
C GLY A 131 -20.18 -2.07 -11.22
N ARG A 132 -20.27 -3.10 -10.38
CA ARG A 132 -19.14 -3.99 -10.02
C ARG A 132 -19.34 -5.41 -10.54
N ASP A 133 -20.37 -5.61 -11.32
CA ASP A 133 -20.81 -6.89 -11.88
C ASP A 133 -19.73 -7.59 -12.74
N SER A 134 -18.88 -6.83 -13.41
CA SER A 134 -17.77 -7.43 -14.17
C SER A 134 -16.64 -7.99 -13.32
N ARG A 135 -16.57 -7.70 -12.02
CA ARG A 135 -15.40 -8.01 -11.18
C ARG A 135 -15.39 -9.48 -10.72
N PHE A 136 -14.19 -10.05 -10.66
CA PHE A 136 -13.98 -11.31 -9.95
C PHE A 136 -14.06 -11.05 -8.44
N GLU A 137 -15.25 -11.01 -7.88
CA GLU A 137 -15.51 -10.74 -6.47
C GLU A 137 -14.96 -11.85 -5.56
N LYS A 138 -14.88 -11.60 -4.24
CA LYS A 138 -14.27 -12.51 -3.26
C LYS A 138 -14.88 -13.91 -3.23
N ASN A 139 -16.17 -14.00 -3.43
CA ASN A 139 -16.97 -15.24 -3.37
C ASN A 139 -17.39 -15.77 -4.73
N ILE A 140 -16.72 -15.35 -5.79
CA ILE A 140 -17.11 -15.65 -7.17
C ILE A 140 -17.14 -17.16 -7.48
N PHE A 141 -16.23 -17.94 -6.87
CA PHE A 141 -16.17 -19.38 -7.04
C PHE A 141 -17.42 -20.13 -6.52
N VAL A 142 -18.17 -19.51 -5.60
CA VAL A 142 -19.42 -20.05 -5.09
C VAL A 142 -20.61 -19.54 -5.91
N LYS A 143 -20.54 -18.29 -6.37
CA LYS A 143 -21.64 -17.64 -7.08
C LYS A 143 -21.78 -18.05 -8.54
N ILE A 144 -20.65 -18.36 -9.18
CA ILE A 144 -20.59 -18.65 -10.61
C ILE A 144 -20.03 -20.05 -10.81
N PRO A 145 -20.87 -21.03 -11.18
CA PRO A 145 -20.47 -22.44 -11.28
C PRO A 145 -19.57 -22.77 -12.49
N LEU A 146 -19.15 -21.75 -13.23
CA LEU A 146 -18.23 -21.89 -14.37
C LEU A 146 -16.75 -21.97 -13.96
N PHE A 147 -16.43 -21.74 -12.68
CA PHE A 147 -15.07 -21.93 -12.16
C PHE A 147 -14.85 -23.38 -11.79
N GLN A 148 -14.14 -24.12 -12.65
CA GLN A 148 -13.89 -25.56 -12.52
C GLN A 148 -12.64 -25.87 -11.69
N GLU A 149 -12.53 -27.11 -11.18
CA GLU A 149 -11.33 -27.59 -10.45
C GLU A 149 -10.21 -28.01 -11.37
N GLU A 150 -10.57 -28.56 -12.51
CA GLU A 150 -9.66 -29.11 -13.51
C GLU A 150 -9.40 -28.10 -14.63
N LYS A 151 -8.21 -28.17 -15.18
CA LYS A 151 -7.81 -27.35 -16.32
C LYS A 151 -8.42 -27.93 -17.60
N GLU A 152 -9.12 -27.08 -18.32
CA GLU A 152 -9.58 -27.35 -19.69
C GLU A 152 -8.76 -26.55 -20.71
N ASP A 153 -8.87 -26.93 -22.00
CA ASP A 153 -8.31 -26.16 -23.09
C ASP A 153 -8.87 -24.74 -23.08
N ASN A 154 -8.02 -23.74 -23.35
CA ASN A 154 -8.35 -22.31 -23.32
C ASN A 154 -8.81 -21.76 -21.97
N SER A 155 -8.62 -22.48 -20.86
CA SER A 155 -8.99 -21.98 -19.55
C SER A 155 -7.93 -21.07 -18.92
N ILE A 156 -8.38 -20.06 -18.19
CA ILE A 156 -7.58 -19.16 -17.37
C ILE A 156 -7.60 -19.65 -15.93
N ARG A 157 -6.40 -19.88 -15.38
CA ARG A 157 -6.21 -20.23 -13.98
C ARG A 157 -6.44 -18.99 -13.11
N THR A 158 -7.34 -19.07 -12.15
CA THR A 158 -7.76 -17.94 -11.30
C THR A 158 -7.52 -18.24 -9.83
N LEU A 159 -6.79 -17.34 -9.15
CA LEU A 159 -6.54 -17.40 -7.71
C LEU A 159 -7.70 -16.75 -6.94
N GLY A 160 -8.25 -17.47 -5.99
CA GLY A 160 -9.31 -16.96 -5.11
C GLY A 160 -9.20 -17.54 -3.70
N ILE A 161 -10.21 -17.24 -2.88
CA ILE A 161 -10.42 -17.88 -1.59
C ILE A 161 -11.68 -18.73 -1.67
N TYR A 162 -11.55 -20.01 -1.36
CA TYR A 162 -12.65 -20.95 -1.25
C TYR A 162 -12.57 -21.70 0.07
N ASN A 163 -13.65 -21.71 0.84
CA ASN A 163 -13.68 -22.29 2.19
C ASN A 163 -12.52 -21.83 3.10
N GLY A 164 -12.22 -20.51 3.06
CA GLY A 164 -11.15 -19.90 3.86
C GLY A 164 -9.72 -20.20 3.40
N LYS A 165 -9.53 -20.94 2.32
CA LYS A 165 -8.22 -21.33 1.79
C LYS A 165 -7.94 -20.70 0.44
N ARG A 166 -6.68 -20.39 0.16
CA ARG A 166 -6.24 -20.04 -1.20
C ARG A 166 -6.49 -21.22 -2.11
N THR A 167 -7.24 -20.97 -3.19
CA THR A 167 -7.68 -22.02 -4.11
C THR A 167 -7.53 -21.50 -5.53
N TRP A 168 -7.08 -22.37 -6.40
CA TRP A 168 -7.04 -22.14 -7.83
C TRP A 168 -8.25 -22.80 -8.49
N ARG A 169 -8.89 -22.07 -9.38
CA ARG A 169 -9.97 -22.55 -10.24
C ARG A 169 -9.69 -22.13 -11.67
N TYR A 170 -10.34 -22.76 -12.61
CA TYR A 170 -10.18 -22.53 -14.03
C TYR A 170 -11.50 -22.04 -14.62
N ILE A 171 -11.44 -21.05 -15.50
CA ILE A 171 -12.59 -20.54 -16.24
C ILE A 171 -12.21 -20.37 -17.71
N ASP A 172 -13.13 -20.64 -18.63
CA ASP A 172 -12.88 -20.42 -20.05
C ASP A 172 -12.51 -18.96 -20.34
N SER A 173 -11.46 -18.75 -21.12
CA SER A 173 -10.92 -17.44 -21.44
C SER A 173 -11.92 -16.52 -22.15
N GLU A 174 -12.92 -17.07 -22.86
CA GLU A 174 -13.94 -16.28 -23.52
C GLU A 174 -14.83 -15.50 -22.55
N TYR A 175 -14.91 -15.92 -21.28
CA TYR A 175 -15.68 -15.22 -20.23
C TYR A 175 -14.83 -14.23 -19.42
N VAL A 176 -13.54 -14.12 -19.72
CA VAL A 176 -12.62 -13.21 -19.04
C VAL A 176 -12.34 -11.99 -19.90
N ASP A 177 -12.25 -10.82 -19.27
CA ASP A 177 -11.72 -9.61 -19.91
C ASP A 177 -10.23 -9.79 -20.16
N ILE A 178 -9.89 -10.19 -21.39
CA ILE A 178 -8.51 -10.45 -21.80
C ILE A 178 -7.67 -9.19 -22.01
N ASP A 179 -8.28 -8.01 -21.99
CA ASP A 179 -7.61 -6.72 -22.15
C ASP A 179 -7.28 -6.07 -20.79
N HIS A 180 -7.54 -6.79 -19.69
CA HIS A 180 -7.09 -6.37 -18.37
C HIS A 180 -5.56 -6.21 -18.35
N GLU A 181 -5.07 -5.07 -17.83
CA GLU A 181 -3.73 -4.51 -18.04
C GLU A 181 -2.60 -5.48 -17.70
N ASN A 182 -2.79 -6.34 -16.67
CA ASN A 182 -1.75 -7.27 -16.24
C ASN A 182 -2.07 -8.75 -16.47
N LEU A 183 -3.20 -9.11 -17.12
CA LEU A 183 -3.56 -10.51 -17.35
C LEU A 183 -2.52 -11.23 -18.22
N LYS A 184 -2.04 -10.58 -19.29
CA LYS A 184 -1.06 -11.13 -20.23
C LYS A 184 0.40 -10.93 -19.79
N LYS A 185 0.62 -10.58 -18.51
CA LYS A 185 1.92 -10.18 -17.96
C LYS A 185 2.28 -10.98 -16.71
N TYR A 186 3.58 -11.07 -16.43
CA TYR A 186 4.06 -11.54 -15.14
C TYR A 186 3.76 -10.49 -14.07
N LYS A 187 3.37 -10.93 -12.88
CA LYS A 187 3.00 -10.05 -11.75
C LYS A 187 3.23 -10.75 -10.43
N VAL A 188 3.31 -9.99 -9.36
CA VAL A 188 3.28 -10.52 -8.00
C VAL A 188 1.91 -10.26 -7.40
N VAL A 189 1.28 -11.31 -6.87
CA VAL A 189 -0.05 -11.24 -6.27
C VAL A 189 0.07 -11.45 -4.77
N ILE A 190 -0.58 -10.56 -4.01
CA ILE A 190 -0.64 -10.61 -2.54
C ILE A 190 -2.08 -10.49 -2.05
N PRO A 191 -2.42 -10.98 -0.84
CA PRO A 191 -3.73 -10.78 -0.26
C PRO A 191 -4.10 -9.31 -0.12
N ALA A 192 -5.35 -8.95 -0.44
CA ALA A 192 -5.89 -7.62 -0.24
C ALA A 192 -6.08 -7.24 1.25
N ALA A 193 -6.05 -8.24 2.13
CA ALA A 193 -6.01 -8.07 3.58
C ALA A 193 -4.88 -8.92 4.15
N ASN A 194 -3.97 -8.30 4.90
CA ASN A 194 -2.73 -8.91 5.34
C ASN A 194 -2.23 -8.30 6.64
N GLY A 195 -2.02 -9.13 7.65
CA GLY A 195 -1.51 -8.73 8.96
C GLY A 195 -2.46 -7.81 9.76
N SER A 196 -1.91 -7.08 10.72
CA SER A 196 -2.62 -6.20 11.65
C SER A 196 -2.45 -4.71 11.33
N GLY A 197 -1.40 -4.34 10.63
CA GLY A 197 -0.96 -2.96 10.43
C GLY A 197 0.17 -2.54 11.36
N GLU A 198 0.81 -3.49 12.03
CA GLU A 198 2.02 -3.23 12.81
C GLU A 198 3.21 -2.85 11.92
N PHE A 199 4.13 -2.08 12.49
CA PHE A 199 5.32 -1.64 11.78
C PHE A 199 6.15 -2.82 11.28
N GLY A 200 6.61 -2.74 10.03
CA GLY A 200 7.54 -3.69 9.43
C GLY A 200 7.01 -5.13 9.29
N GLN A 201 5.74 -5.38 9.56
CA GLN A 201 5.16 -6.73 9.54
C GLN A 201 5.36 -7.44 8.19
N THR A 202 5.61 -8.73 8.25
CA THR A 202 5.77 -9.57 7.06
C THR A 202 4.45 -9.70 6.30
N LEU A 203 4.51 -9.45 5.00
CA LEU A 203 3.39 -9.71 4.11
C LEU A 203 3.27 -11.21 3.85
N SER A 204 2.08 -11.78 4.06
CA SER A 204 1.88 -13.22 3.90
C SER A 204 1.98 -13.63 2.43
N THR A 205 2.80 -14.60 2.20
CA THR A 205 3.01 -15.41 1.00
C THR A 205 2.63 -14.73 -0.33
N PRO A 206 3.43 -13.77 -0.82
CA PRO A 206 3.29 -13.27 -2.17
C PRO A 206 3.61 -14.40 -3.17
N VAL A 207 2.88 -14.43 -4.29
CA VAL A 207 3.10 -15.40 -5.36
C VAL A 207 3.34 -14.70 -6.69
N ILE A 208 4.21 -15.27 -7.53
CA ILE A 208 4.35 -14.83 -8.93
C ILE A 208 3.26 -15.53 -9.74
N GLU A 209 2.43 -14.75 -10.41
CA GLU A 209 1.53 -15.25 -11.44
C GLU A 209 2.13 -15.09 -12.83
N MET A 210 1.87 -16.08 -13.65
CA MET A 210 2.29 -16.13 -15.06
C MET A 210 1.33 -15.33 -15.94
N PRO A 211 1.73 -15.03 -17.20
CA PRO A 211 0.77 -14.57 -18.19
C PRO A 211 -0.42 -15.56 -18.30
N MET A 212 -1.61 -15.02 -18.47
CA MET A 212 -2.89 -15.74 -18.50
C MET A 212 -3.27 -16.42 -17.19
N GLU A 213 -2.77 -15.91 -16.06
CA GLU A 213 -3.29 -16.21 -14.72
C GLU A 213 -4.00 -14.99 -14.15
N ALA A 214 -5.12 -15.22 -13.45
CA ALA A 214 -6.03 -14.21 -12.93
C ALA A 214 -6.21 -14.34 -11.41
N TYR A 215 -6.74 -13.30 -10.78
CA TYR A 215 -7.02 -13.30 -9.34
C TYR A 215 -8.32 -12.56 -9.02
N THR A 216 -8.96 -12.99 -7.94
CA THR A 216 -10.18 -12.39 -7.40
C THR A 216 -9.87 -11.20 -6.49
N ARG A 217 -10.89 -10.44 -6.10
CA ARG A 217 -10.82 -9.30 -5.16
C ARG A 217 -10.24 -9.64 -3.78
N SER A 218 -10.01 -10.90 -3.47
CA SER A 218 -9.26 -11.30 -2.29
C SER A 218 -7.77 -10.94 -2.37
N PHE A 219 -7.31 -10.54 -3.54
CA PHE A 219 -5.92 -10.24 -3.85
C PHE A 219 -5.80 -8.92 -4.60
N ILE A 220 -4.58 -8.38 -4.61
CA ILE A 220 -4.12 -7.31 -5.53
C ILE A 220 -2.92 -7.84 -6.32
N GLY A 221 -2.79 -7.40 -7.55
CA GLY A 221 -1.63 -7.67 -8.40
C GLY A 221 -0.70 -6.47 -8.43
N ILE A 222 0.59 -6.71 -8.37
CA ILE A 222 1.63 -5.68 -8.45
C ILE A 222 2.51 -6.00 -9.66
N GLY A 223 2.64 -5.04 -10.56
CA GLY A 223 3.40 -5.15 -11.79
C GLY A 223 2.62 -5.72 -12.98
N ALA A 224 3.15 -5.43 -14.16
CA ALA A 224 2.72 -5.96 -15.45
C ALA A 224 3.98 -6.14 -16.31
N PHE A 225 4.80 -7.14 -15.94
CA PHE A 225 6.13 -7.34 -16.48
C PHE A 225 6.15 -8.25 -17.71
N ASN A 226 7.16 -8.04 -18.56
CA ASN A 226 7.36 -8.88 -19.73
C ASN A 226 8.14 -10.16 -19.40
N THR A 227 8.91 -10.14 -18.32
CA THR A 227 9.78 -11.27 -17.92
C THR A 227 9.47 -11.75 -16.50
N LYS A 228 9.79 -13.00 -16.24
CA LYS A 228 9.67 -13.61 -14.91
C LYS A 228 10.73 -13.05 -13.96
N GLU A 229 11.86 -12.65 -14.50
CA GLU A 229 13.00 -12.07 -13.78
C GLU A 229 12.58 -10.74 -13.13
N GLU A 230 11.89 -9.86 -13.84
CA GLU A 230 11.36 -8.60 -13.29
C GLU A 230 10.33 -8.86 -12.17
N ALA A 231 9.42 -9.83 -12.36
CA ALA A 231 8.48 -10.23 -11.31
C ALA A 231 9.20 -10.84 -10.09
N THR A 232 10.32 -11.55 -10.31
CA THR A 232 11.14 -12.10 -9.23
C THR A 232 11.88 -11.01 -8.47
N ALA A 233 12.38 -9.99 -9.15
CA ALA A 233 12.97 -8.80 -8.54
C ALA A 233 11.94 -8.07 -7.67
N LEU A 234 10.75 -7.81 -8.18
CA LEU A 234 9.65 -7.24 -7.39
C LEU A 234 9.31 -8.12 -6.18
N LEU A 235 9.26 -9.45 -6.33
CA LEU A 235 8.98 -10.36 -5.22
C LEU A 235 10.02 -10.24 -4.10
N LYS A 236 11.31 -10.09 -4.44
CA LYS A 236 12.38 -9.84 -3.46
C LYS A 236 12.21 -8.49 -2.79
N TYR A 237 11.86 -7.45 -3.56
CA TYR A 237 11.58 -6.12 -3.03
C TYR A 237 10.41 -6.16 -2.03
N ILE A 238 9.29 -6.82 -2.36
CA ILE A 238 8.14 -6.98 -1.44
C ILE A 238 8.53 -7.68 -0.13
N LYS A 239 9.51 -8.57 -0.15
CA LYS A 239 10.02 -9.27 1.03
C LYS A 239 11.03 -8.46 1.83
N SER A 240 11.58 -7.38 1.29
CA SER A 240 12.59 -6.55 1.95
C SER A 240 12.04 -5.86 3.19
N LYS A 241 12.88 -5.63 4.18
CA LYS A 241 12.54 -4.86 5.38
C LYS A 241 12.31 -3.40 5.04
N PHE A 242 13.10 -2.86 4.11
CA PHE A 242 12.96 -1.50 3.61
C PHE A 242 11.55 -1.23 3.06
N LEU A 243 11.07 -2.09 2.12
CA LEU A 243 9.71 -1.91 1.57
C LEU A 243 8.66 -1.96 2.68
N ARG A 244 8.76 -2.94 3.60
CA ARG A 244 7.78 -3.09 4.67
C ARG A 244 7.77 -1.90 5.64
N ALA A 245 8.93 -1.30 5.91
CA ALA A 245 9.02 -0.05 6.65
C ALA A 245 8.30 1.09 5.90
N MET A 246 8.60 1.28 4.60
CA MET A 246 7.95 2.30 3.78
C MET A 246 6.43 2.08 3.65
N LEU A 247 5.98 0.84 3.53
CA LEU A 247 4.55 0.50 3.51
C LEU A 247 3.87 0.87 4.83
N SER A 248 4.57 0.76 5.96
CA SER A 248 4.05 1.09 7.29
C SER A 248 3.75 2.58 7.49
N VAL A 249 4.18 3.46 6.57
CA VAL A 249 3.82 4.88 6.59
C VAL A 249 2.30 5.07 6.52
N LEU A 250 1.60 4.28 5.70
CA LEU A 250 0.14 4.38 5.53
C LEU A 250 -0.61 3.11 5.93
N LYS A 251 0.05 1.96 5.96
CA LYS A 251 -0.60 0.70 6.33
C LYS A 251 -0.70 0.55 7.83
N VAL A 252 -1.77 1.06 8.41
CA VAL A 252 -2.06 1.01 9.87
C VAL A 252 -3.18 0.01 10.22
N THR A 253 -3.64 -0.76 9.24
CA THR A 253 -4.63 -1.83 9.40
C THR A 253 -4.24 -3.04 8.56
N GLN A 254 -5.05 -4.09 8.58
CA GLN A 254 -4.87 -5.26 7.74
C GLN A 254 -5.02 -5.00 6.23
N MET A 255 -5.61 -3.88 5.80
CA MET A 255 -5.88 -3.61 4.39
C MET A 255 -4.61 -3.26 3.63
N THR A 256 -4.47 -3.83 2.42
CA THR A 256 -3.37 -3.59 1.47
C THR A 256 -3.89 -3.00 0.15
N ASN A 257 -4.96 -2.20 0.23
CA ASN A 257 -5.48 -1.48 -0.93
C ASN A 257 -4.42 -0.54 -1.54
N LYS A 258 -4.63 -0.17 -2.79
CA LYS A 258 -3.68 0.61 -3.61
C LYS A 258 -3.10 1.83 -2.88
N ASP A 259 -3.92 2.60 -2.18
CA ASP A 259 -3.53 3.88 -1.57
C ASP A 259 -2.47 3.76 -0.47
N VAL A 260 -2.42 2.63 0.27
CA VAL A 260 -1.43 2.46 1.34
C VAL A 260 0.00 2.30 0.82
N TRP A 261 0.16 2.05 -0.48
CA TRP A 261 1.47 1.90 -1.14
C TRP A 261 2.06 3.23 -1.63
N LYS A 262 1.34 4.33 -1.46
CA LYS A 262 1.71 5.66 -1.98
C LYS A 262 3.17 6.05 -1.66
N TYR A 263 3.65 5.74 -0.46
CA TYR A 263 5.00 6.11 -0.03
C TYR A 263 6.05 5.03 -0.23
N VAL A 264 5.70 3.90 -0.83
CA VAL A 264 6.68 2.90 -1.26
C VAL A 264 7.25 3.33 -2.61
N PRO A 265 8.55 3.63 -2.71
CA PRO A 265 9.14 4.10 -3.97
C PRO A 265 9.15 2.98 -5.02
N LEU A 266 8.82 3.34 -6.26
CA LEU A 266 8.99 2.44 -7.40
C LEU A 266 10.48 2.25 -7.66
N GLN A 267 10.88 1.02 -7.95
CA GLN A 267 12.25 0.67 -8.34
C GLN A 267 12.26 0.24 -9.83
N ASP A 268 13.42 0.32 -10.45
CA ASP A 268 13.67 -0.38 -11.71
C ASP A 268 13.89 -1.87 -11.40
N PHE A 269 13.09 -2.75 -11.98
CA PHE A 269 13.19 -4.20 -11.84
C PHE A 269 13.89 -4.88 -13.02
N THR A 270 14.35 -4.11 -13.99
CA THR A 270 15.05 -4.61 -15.18
C THR A 270 16.52 -4.95 -14.87
N ALA A 271 17.20 -5.50 -15.85
CA ALA A 271 18.64 -5.76 -15.77
C ALA A 271 19.51 -4.48 -15.70
N HIS A 272 18.92 -3.31 -15.95
CA HIS A 272 19.61 -2.02 -15.90
C HIS A 272 19.47 -1.31 -14.54
N SER A 273 18.80 -1.95 -13.59
CA SER A 273 18.58 -1.42 -12.24
C SER A 273 19.90 -1.12 -11.53
N ASP A 274 19.90 -0.06 -10.72
CA ASP A 274 20.95 0.27 -9.76
C ASP A 274 20.97 -0.69 -8.54
N ILE A 275 19.94 -1.55 -8.41
CA ILE A 275 19.85 -2.63 -7.43
C ILE A 275 20.16 -3.96 -8.11
N ASP A 276 21.13 -4.72 -7.59
CA ASP A 276 21.40 -6.08 -8.05
C ASP A 276 20.37 -7.05 -7.47
N TRP A 277 19.30 -7.28 -8.24
CA TRP A 277 18.21 -8.19 -7.85
C TRP A 277 18.59 -9.67 -7.84
N SER A 278 19.79 -10.05 -8.30
CA SER A 278 20.29 -11.43 -8.18
C SER A 278 20.57 -11.81 -6.73
N LYS A 279 20.88 -10.82 -5.89
CA LYS A 279 21.30 -10.97 -4.49
C LYS A 279 20.18 -11.48 -3.57
N SER A 280 20.59 -11.86 -2.35
CA SER A 280 19.65 -12.19 -1.26
C SER A 280 18.83 -10.96 -0.84
N VAL A 281 17.67 -11.18 -0.20
CA VAL A 281 16.83 -10.07 0.31
C VAL A 281 17.60 -9.18 1.29
N VAL A 282 18.45 -9.76 2.14
CA VAL A 282 19.29 -8.99 3.09
C VAL A 282 20.27 -8.10 2.36
N GLU A 283 20.88 -8.57 1.29
CA GLU A 283 21.80 -7.77 0.48
C GLU A 283 21.08 -6.68 -0.31
N ILE A 284 19.85 -6.98 -0.77
CA ILE A 284 18.97 -5.99 -1.40
C ILE A 284 18.59 -4.89 -0.41
N ASP A 285 18.24 -5.22 0.85
CA ASP A 285 18.00 -4.23 1.90
C ASP A 285 19.21 -3.30 2.07
N ARG A 286 20.42 -3.86 2.16
CA ARG A 286 21.67 -3.07 2.27
C ARG A 286 21.92 -2.15 1.07
N GLN A 287 21.54 -2.58 -0.15
CA GLN A 287 21.64 -1.73 -1.34
C GLN A 287 20.62 -0.58 -1.28
N LEU A 288 19.38 -0.86 -0.86
CA LEU A 288 18.34 0.15 -0.69
C LEU A 288 18.69 1.16 0.41
N TYR A 289 19.27 0.72 1.54
CA TYR A 289 19.73 1.62 2.59
C TYR A 289 20.81 2.60 2.08
N ARG A 290 21.76 2.10 1.29
CA ARG A 290 22.78 2.95 0.65
C ARG A 290 22.19 3.88 -0.40
N LYS A 291 21.28 3.40 -1.25
CA LYS A 291 20.63 4.19 -2.29
C LYS A 291 19.94 5.42 -1.69
N TYR A 292 19.33 5.29 -0.53
CA TYR A 292 18.57 6.34 0.14
C TYR A 292 19.35 7.04 1.28
N ASP A 293 20.66 6.80 1.39
CA ASP A 293 21.55 7.42 2.39
C ASP A 293 20.98 7.33 3.82
N LEU A 294 20.55 6.12 4.22
CA LEU A 294 20.04 5.89 5.56
C LEU A 294 21.18 5.86 6.57
N THR A 295 20.97 6.52 7.72
CA THR A 295 21.92 6.49 8.85
C THR A 295 21.90 5.15 9.56
N ALA A 296 22.92 4.91 10.42
CA ALA A 296 22.98 3.70 11.23
C ALA A 296 21.73 3.53 12.13
N ASP A 297 21.26 4.61 12.75
CA ASP A 297 20.06 4.59 13.62
C ASP A 297 18.78 4.28 12.83
N GLU A 298 18.65 4.82 11.60
CA GLU A 298 17.52 4.53 10.71
C GLU A 298 17.53 3.08 10.22
N ILE A 299 18.71 2.53 9.95
CA ILE A 299 18.88 1.11 9.59
C ILE A 299 18.53 0.22 10.79
N GLU A 300 19.04 0.52 11.98
CA GLU A 300 18.73 -0.21 13.22
C GLU A 300 17.20 -0.20 13.49
N PHE A 301 16.54 0.91 13.24
CA PHE A 301 15.08 1.02 13.37
C PHE A 301 14.32 0.10 12.40
N ILE A 302 14.84 -0.10 11.17
CA ILE A 302 14.21 -0.99 10.17
C ILE A 302 14.49 -2.46 10.48
N GLU A 303 15.71 -2.80 10.99
CA GLU A 303 16.19 -4.17 11.21
C GLU A 303 15.53 -4.85 12.41
#